data_c66e55acae496ec58774dabd7dae294c
#
_entry.id   c66e55acae496ec58774dabd7dae294c
#
_cell.length_a   1.000
_cell.length_b   1.000
_cell.length_c   1.000
_cell.angle_alpha   90.00
_cell.angle_beta   90.00
_cell.angle_gamma   90.00
#
_symmetry.space_group_name_H-M   'P 1'
#
loop_
_entity.id
_entity.type
_entity.pdbx_description
1 polymer ?
#
loop_
_entity_poly.entity_id
_entity_poly.type
_entity_poly.pdbx_seq_one_letter_code
_entity_poly.pdbx_strand_id
1 'polypeptide(L)'
;MTVVIAAINGKGGAGKTTTLMNIAGEYALRGGRVAMIDMDARNNLMKWWTDSQEKDSQPEGIEVYSHKTARGFEHWMQENASAFDQVLIDTPGEDTSIVDPVIASSDLVISPIQPSKREVLGAIDSFENVLRINDALGRECRHGVLRTRITVTVRHTELYRKIRPIIEDTVGTYLFRTEVFERNVYKDIHNGIGTLQMLEVTEAIAKARRETRALVEEVDTLLGGASMAEHAA
;
A
#
# COMPACT_ATOMS: atom_id res chain seq x y z
N MET A 1 -1.97 15.76 -11.36
CA MET A 1 -2.35 14.40 -11.81
C MET A 1 -2.46 13.54 -10.57
N THR A 2 -3.56 12.81 -10.41
CA THR A 2 -3.78 11.95 -9.24
C THR A 2 -2.93 10.68 -9.36
N VAL A 3 -2.22 10.32 -8.31
CA VAL A 3 -1.46 9.07 -8.22
C VAL A 3 -2.32 8.01 -7.53
N VAL A 4 -2.43 6.84 -8.13
CA VAL A 4 -3.25 5.73 -7.62
C VAL A 4 -2.36 4.56 -7.20
N ILE A 5 -2.42 4.19 -5.92
CA ILE A 5 -1.61 3.12 -5.33
C ILE A 5 -2.54 2.07 -4.70
N ALA A 6 -2.40 0.82 -5.08
CA ALA A 6 -3.14 -0.28 -4.47
C ALA A 6 -2.24 -1.20 -3.65
N ALA A 7 -2.75 -1.71 -2.54
CA ALA A 7 -2.11 -2.81 -1.82
C ALA A 7 -2.82 -4.12 -2.13
N ILE A 8 -2.12 -5.04 -2.80
CA ILE A 8 -2.66 -6.33 -3.24
C ILE A 8 -1.78 -7.48 -2.73
N ASN A 9 -2.39 -8.41 -2.04
CA ASN A 9 -1.82 -9.72 -1.71
C ASN A 9 -2.98 -10.64 -1.32
N GLY A 10 -3.02 -11.83 -1.87
CA GLY A 10 -4.06 -12.83 -1.69
C GLY A 10 -4.26 -13.34 -0.25
N LYS A 11 -3.53 -12.79 0.76
CA LYS A 11 -3.62 -13.22 2.14
C LYS A 11 -4.08 -12.12 3.09
N GLY A 12 -4.97 -12.47 4.01
CA GLY A 12 -5.31 -11.62 5.15
C GLY A 12 -4.13 -11.50 6.13
N GLY A 13 -3.87 -10.29 6.64
CA GLY A 13 -2.82 -10.05 7.64
C GLY A 13 -1.43 -9.75 7.10
N ALA A 14 -1.24 -9.67 5.78
CA ALA A 14 0.03 -9.32 5.15
C ALA A 14 0.49 -7.86 5.39
N GLY A 15 -0.35 -7.02 5.98
CA GLY A 15 -0.03 -5.63 6.30
C GLY A 15 -0.50 -4.61 5.27
N LYS A 16 -1.43 -4.95 4.37
CA LYS A 16 -1.97 -4.03 3.34
C LYS A 16 -2.49 -2.72 3.95
N THR A 17 -3.50 -2.82 4.79
CA THR A 17 -4.11 -1.66 5.46
C THR A 17 -3.07 -0.82 6.22
N THR A 18 -2.20 -1.45 7.02
CA THR A 18 -1.15 -0.75 7.78
C THR A 18 -0.18 0.00 6.87
N THR A 19 0.23 -0.63 5.75
CA THR A 19 1.11 -0.01 4.77
C THR A 19 0.46 1.23 4.17
N LEU A 20 -0.80 1.13 3.74
CA LEU A 20 -1.53 2.26 3.16
C LEU A 20 -1.78 3.38 4.17
N MET A 21 -2.13 3.07 5.42
CA MET A 21 -2.28 4.07 6.48
C MET A 21 -0.98 4.85 6.74
N ASN A 22 0.16 4.15 6.73
CA ASN A 22 1.47 4.79 6.87
C ASN A 22 1.79 5.70 5.69
N ILE A 23 1.56 5.24 4.45
CA ILE A 23 1.76 6.03 3.22
C ILE A 23 0.84 7.25 3.22
N ALA A 24 -0.46 7.06 3.55
CA ALA A 24 -1.44 8.14 3.63
C ALA A 24 -1.01 9.24 4.61
N GLY A 25 -0.60 8.84 5.82
CA GLY A 25 -0.14 9.77 6.83
C GLY A 25 1.10 10.57 6.42
N GLU A 26 2.02 9.98 5.67
CA GLU A 26 3.21 10.69 5.18
C GLU A 26 2.85 11.65 4.04
N TYR A 27 1.98 11.27 3.10
CA TYR A 27 1.52 12.19 2.06
C TYR A 27 0.70 13.35 2.64
N ALA A 28 -0.21 13.08 3.58
CA ALA A 28 -0.98 14.13 4.26
C ALA A 28 -0.07 15.09 5.05
N LEU A 29 0.96 14.57 5.74
CA LEU A 29 1.97 15.40 6.42
C LEU A 29 2.70 16.35 5.45
N ARG A 30 2.89 15.93 4.18
CA ARG A 30 3.49 16.75 3.11
C ARG A 30 2.49 17.73 2.48
N GLY A 31 1.25 17.79 2.98
CA GLY A 31 0.19 18.67 2.49
C GLY A 31 -0.64 18.11 1.33
N GLY A 32 -0.46 16.84 0.97
CA GLY A 32 -1.26 16.14 -0.05
C GLY A 32 -2.67 15.85 0.42
N ARG A 33 -3.64 15.89 -0.50
CA ARG A 33 -5.01 15.41 -0.28
C ARG A 33 -5.09 13.96 -0.67
N VAL A 34 -5.40 13.10 0.30
CA VAL A 34 -5.37 11.64 0.16
C VAL A 34 -6.77 11.06 0.30
N ALA A 35 -7.24 10.32 -0.70
CA ALA A 35 -8.39 9.42 -0.55
C ALA A 35 -7.89 8.01 -0.24
N MET A 36 -8.51 7.36 0.72
CA MET A 36 -8.30 5.93 0.99
C MET A 36 -9.60 5.17 0.71
N ILE A 37 -9.52 4.09 -0.05
CA ILE A 37 -10.69 3.29 -0.45
C ILE A 37 -10.63 1.93 0.19
N ASP A 38 -11.60 1.64 1.07
CA ASP A 38 -11.77 0.34 1.70
C ASP A 38 -12.64 -0.57 0.82
N MET A 39 -12.01 -1.56 0.19
CA MET A 39 -12.71 -2.58 -0.61
C MET A 39 -12.85 -3.93 0.13
N ASP A 40 -12.25 -4.09 1.33
CA ASP A 40 -12.36 -5.32 2.12
C ASP A 40 -13.71 -5.36 2.85
N ALA A 41 -14.43 -6.47 2.72
CA ALA A 41 -15.71 -6.71 3.42
C ALA A 41 -15.57 -6.65 4.96
N ARG A 42 -14.38 -6.83 5.51
CA ARG A 42 -14.09 -6.71 6.94
C ARG A 42 -14.11 -5.26 7.44
N ASN A 43 -14.10 -4.28 6.53
CA ASN A 43 -14.14 -2.84 6.83
C ASN A 43 -13.06 -2.37 7.84
N ASN A 44 -11.87 -2.92 7.79
CA ASN A 44 -10.82 -2.58 8.76
C ASN A 44 -10.37 -1.12 8.63
N LEU A 45 -10.24 -0.62 7.41
CA LEU A 45 -9.86 0.77 7.15
C LEU A 45 -10.99 1.73 7.53
N MET A 46 -12.23 1.42 7.15
CA MET A 46 -13.40 2.22 7.51
C MET A 46 -13.63 2.24 9.03
N LYS A 47 -13.40 1.10 9.72
CA LYS A 47 -13.48 1.04 11.17
C LYS A 47 -12.45 1.95 11.84
N TRP A 48 -11.18 1.89 11.40
CA TRP A 48 -10.15 2.82 11.87
C TRP A 48 -10.57 4.28 11.71
N TRP A 49 -11.17 4.62 10.56
CA TRP A 49 -11.64 5.98 10.28
C TRP A 49 -12.76 6.41 11.24
N THR A 50 -13.78 5.56 11.44
CA THR A 50 -14.87 5.82 12.36
C THR A 50 -14.37 5.93 13.83
N ASP A 51 -13.51 5.01 14.25
CA ASP A 51 -12.91 5.04 15.59
C ASP A 51 -12.07 6.33 15.80
N SER A 52 -11.41 6.82 14.74
CA SER A 52 -10.67 8.10 14.77
C SER A 52 -11.59 9.31 14.87
N GLN A 53 -12.76 9.28 14.23
CA GLN A 53 -13.80 10.31 14.37
C GLN A 53 -14.31 10.37 15.81
N GLU A 54 -14.65 9.22 16.38
CA GLU A 54 -15.16 9.12 17.75
C GLU A 54 -14.15 9.62 18.81
N LYS A 55 -12.85 9.58 18.50
CA LYS A 55 -11.77 10.02 19.39
C LYS A 55 -11.24 11.41 19.07
N ASP A 56 -11.87 12.13 18.13
CA ASP A 56 -11.42 13.44 17.67
C ASP A 56 -9.93 13.44 17.25
N SER A 57 -9.55 12.34 16.57
CA SER A 57 -8.17 12.06 16.13
C SER A 57 -8.08 11.79 14.63
N GLN A 58 -9.01 12.33 13.84
CA GLN A 58 -8.95 12.23 12.39
C GLN A 58 -7.73 12.97 11.82
N PRO A 59 -6.94 12.33 10.95
CA PRO A 59 -5.85 13.03 10.28
C PRO A 59 -6.38 14.03 9.24
N GLU A 60 -5.89 15.25 9.30
CA GLU A 60 -6.14 16.24 8.25
C GLU A 60 -5.59 15.76 6.89
N GLY A 61 -6.26 16.13 5.80
CA GLY A 61 -5.84 15.79 4.45
C GLY A 61 -6.15 14.34 4.02
N ILE A 62 -6.77 13.53 4.88
CA ILE A 62 -7.18 12.16 4.55
C ILE A 62 -8.71 12.04 4.58
N GLU A 63 -9.28 11.41 3.56
CA GLU A 63 -10.68 11.03 3.51
C GLU A 63 -10.79 9.52 3.22
N VAL A 64 -11.76 8.83 3.84
CA VAL A 64 -11.93 7.38 3.67
C VAL A 64 -13.30 7.05 3.10
N TYR A 65 -13.30 6.21 2.09
CA TYR A 65 -14.50 5.77 1.37
C TYR A 65 -14.60 4.24 1.38
N SER A 66 -15.80 3.70 1.26
CA SER A 66 -16.03 2.25 1.24
C SER A 66 -16.79 1.83 -0.01
N HIS A 67 -16.14 1.02 -0.85
CA HIS A 67 -16.73 0.45 -2.06
C HIS A 67 -16.43 -1.05 -2.14
N LYS A 68 -17.47 -1.89 -2.01
CA LYS A 68 -17.31 -3.35 -1.93
C LYS A 68 -17.53 -4.05 -3.28
N THR A 69 -17.73 -3.30 -4.34
CA THR A 69 -17.93 -3.82 -5.70
C THR A 69 -17.06 -3.08 -6.69
N ALA A 70 -16.61 -3.78 -7.73
CA ALA A 70 -15.85 -3.19 -8.84
C ALA A 70 -16.59 -1.99 -9.45
N ARG A 71 -17.87 -2.14 -9.77
CA ARG A 71 -18.70 -1.06 -10.37
C ARG A 71 -18.77 0.18 -9.47
N GLY A 72 -18.98 0.01 -8.17
CA GLY A 72 -19.04 1.13 -7.22
C GLY A 72 -17.70 1.85 -7.11
N PHE A 73 -16.61 1.10 -7.10
CA PHE A 73 -15.25 1.62 -7.13
C PHE A 73 -14.95 2.40 -8.42
N GLU A 74 -15.22 1.82 -9.59
CA GLU A 74 -14.99 2.47 -10.88
C GLU A 74 -15.77 3.78 -11.03
N HIS A 75 -17.04 3.78 -10.61
CA HIS A 75 -17.87 4.98 -10.61
C HIS A 75 -17.28 6.07 -9.69
N TRP A 76 -16.88 5.71 -8.48
CA TRP A 76 -16.23 6.64 -7.56
C TRP A 76 -14.92 7.20 -8.13
N MET A 77 -14.09 6.37 -8.75
CA MET A 77 -12.84 6.80 -9.39
C MET A 77 -13.09 7.83 -10.49
N GLN A 78 -14.09 7.62 -11.33
CA GLN A 78 -14.44 8.53 -12.42
C GLN A 78 -14.92 9.90 -11.92
N GLU A 79 -15.68 9.93 -10.84
CA GLU A 79 -16.31 11.17 -10.36
C GLU A 79 -15.42 11.95 -9.37
N ASN A 80 -14.61 11.26 -8.55
CA ASN A 80 -14.01 11.88 -7.38
C ASN A 80 -12.48 11.85 -7.38
N ALA A 81 -11.82 10.91 -8.06
CA ALA A 81 -10.38 10.72 -7.93
C ALA A 81 -9.57 11.99 -8.22
N SER A 82 -10.00 12.79 -9.22
CA SER A 82 -9.31 14.03 -9.61
C SER A 82 -9.27 15.12 -8.53
N ALA A 83 -10.09 15.00 -7.47
CA ALA A 83 -10.09 15.93 -6.34
C ALA A 83 -8.93 15.66 -5.34
N PHE A 84 -8.20 14.56 -5.51
CA PHE A 84 -7.13 14.12 -4.61
C PHE A 84 -5.79 14.05 -5.34
N ASP A 85 -4.71 14.26 -4.58
CA ASP A 85 -3.35 14.08 -5.09
C ASP A 85 -2.97 12.59 -5.11
N GLN A 86 -3.44 11.84 -4.11
CA GLN A 86 -3.25 10.39 -4.02
C GLN A 86 -4.57 9.66 -3.74
N VAL A 87 -4.75 8.51 -4.37
CA VAL A 87 -5.81 7.54 -4.06
C VAL A 87 -5.17 6.23 -3.65
N LEU A 88 -5.42 5.78 -2.43
CA LEU A 88 -4.86 4.56 -1.85
C LEU A 88 -5.95 3.50 -1.69
N ILE A 89 -5.76 2.31 -2.27
CA ILE A 89 -6.81 1.29 -2.37
C ILE A 89 -6.44 0.07 -1.53
N ASP A 90 -7.23 -0.19 -0.48
CA ASP A 90 -7.10 -1.39 0.38
C ASP A 90 -7.99 -2.51 -0.13
N THR A 91 -7.38 -3.55 -0.69
CA THR A 91 -8.11 -4.67 -1.31
C THR A 91 -8.38 -5.81 -0.35
N PRO A 92 -9.44 -6.62 -0.58
CA PRO A 92 -9.63 -7.87 0.13
C PRO A 92 -8.49 -8.86 -0.13
N GLY A 93 -8.29 -9.80 0.80
CA GLY A 93 -7.21 -10.79 0.68
C GLY A 93 -7.43 -11.87 -0.37
N GLU A 94 -8.67 -12.17 -0.76
CA GLU A 94 -9.00 -13.38 -1.52
C GLU A 94 -10.01 -13.17 -2.67
N ASP A 95 -10.50 -11.95 -2.90
CA ASP A 95 -11.50 -11.68 -3.95
C ASP A 95 -10.85 -11.21 -5.24
N THR A 96 -10.82 -12.10 -6.25
CA THR A 96 -10.22 -11.81 -7.55
C THR A 96 -11.09 -10.90 -8.43
N SER A 97 -12.39 -10.79 -8.18
CA SER A 97 -13.31 -9.98 -9.00
C SER A 97 -13.04 -8.48 -8.87
N ILE A 98 -12.41 -8.07 -7.77
CA ILE A 98 -12.05 -6.67 -7.47
C ILE A 98 -10.63 -6.34 -7.95
N VAL A 99 -9.76 -7.34 -8.03
CA VAL A 99 -8.32 -7.14 -8.30
C VAL A 99 -8.08 -6.53 -9.68
N ASP A 100 -8.73 -7.03 -10.73
CA ASP A 100 -8.52 -6.55 -12.09
C ASP A 100 -8.89 -5.07 -12.29
N PRO A 101 -10.09 -4.59 -11.88
CA PRO A 101 -10.43 -3.17 -11.93
C PRO A 101 -9.51 -2.28 -11.10
N VAL A 102 -9.02 -2.76 -9.95
CA VAL A 102 -8.09 -2.02 -9.11
C VAL A 102 -6.74 -1.88 -9.81
N ILE A 103 -6.17 -2.96 -10.35
CA ILE A 103 -4.92 -2.89 -11.12
C ILE A 103 -5.08 -1.96 -12.33
N ALA A 104 -6.20 -2.08 -13.08
CA ALA A 104 -6.50 -1.26 -14.23
C ALA A 104 -6.55 0.26 -13.91
N SER A 105 -6.85 0.62 -12.67
CA SER A 105 -6.91 2.00 -12.21
C SER A 105 -5.64 2.48 -11.51
N SER A 106 -4.69 1.58 -11.20
CA SER A 106 -3.51 1.90 -10.38
C SER A 106 -2.29 2.27 -11.22
N ASP A 107 -1.45 3.16 -10.69
CA ASP A 107 -0.11 3.47 -11.20
C ASP A 107 0.95 2.56 -10.54
N LEU A 108 0.68 2.14 -9.29
CA LEU A 108 1.54 1.22 -8.53
C LEU A 108 0.71 0.23 -7.73
N VAL A 109 1.06 -1.04 -7.83
CA VAL A 109 0.62 -2.09 -6.92
C VAL A 109 1.75 -2.42 -5.95
N ILE A 110 1.48 -2.32 -4.66
CA ILE A 110 2.38 -2.79 -3.60
C ILE A 110 1.85 -4.13 -3.09
N SER A 111 2.70 -5.15 -3.07
CA SER A 111 2.40 -6.45 -2.45
C SER A 111 3.14 -6.58 -1.13
N PRO A 112 2.50 -6.26 0.01
CA PRO A 112 3.09 -6.48 1.32
C PRO A 112 3.20 -7.97 1.61
N ILE A 113 4.38 -8.42 2.08
CA ILE A 113 4.62 -9.81 2.47
C ILE A 113 5.30 -9.90 3.84
N GLN A 114 4.89 -10.88 4.63
CA GLN A 114 5.74 -11.42 5.67
C GLN A 114 6.68 -12.47 5.05
N PRO A 115 7.87 -12.73 5.60
CA PRO A 115 8.77 -13.77 5.10
C PRO A 115 8.18 -15.18 5.28
N SER A 116 7.22 -15.53 4.46
CA SER A 116 6.63 -16.87 4.37
C SER A 116 6.47 -17.27 2.90
N LYS A 117 6.67 -18.56 2.61
CA LYS A 117 6.56 -19.08 1.23
C LYS A 117 5.21 -18.73 0.58
N ARG A 118 4.13 -18.83 1.34
CA ARG A 118 2.78 -18.57 0.84
C ARG A 118 2.58 -17.10 0.46
N GLU A 119 3.16 -16.16 1.22
CA GLU A 119 3.03 -14.74 0.92
C GLU A 119 3.92 -14.31 -0.25
N VAL A 120 5.10 -14.91 -0.38
CA VAL A 120 5.96 -14.72 -1.56
C VAL A 120 5.23 -15.18 -2.83
N LEU A 121 4.60 -16.36 -2.81
CA LEU A 121 3.80 -16.84 -3.95
C LEU A 121 2.63 -15.90 -4.25
N GLY A 122 1.91 -15.41 -3.23
CA GLY A 122 0.83 -14.43 -3.44
C GLY A 122 1.30 -13.10 -4.04
N ALA A 123 2.52 -12.66 -3.75
CA ALA A 123 3.10 -11.49 -4.40
C ALA A 123 3.49 -11.76 -5.87
N ILE A 124 3.94 -12.97 -6.17
CA ILE A 124 4.20 -13.41 -7.56
C ILE A 124 2.90 -13.44 -8.36
N ASP A 125 1.84 -14.06 -7.82
CA ASP A 125 0.52 -14.07 -8.45
C ASP A 125 0.00 -12.63 -8.70
N SER A 126 0.23 -11.71 -7.76
CA SER A 126 -0.13 -10.30 -7.93
C SER A 126 0.65 -9.63 -9.06
N PHE A 127 1.93 -9.92 -9.20
CA PHE A 127 2.76 -9.41 -10.29
C PHE A 127 2.32 -9.95 -11.66
N GLU A 128 2.04 -11.24 -11.76
CA GLU A 128 1.53 -11.86 -12.98
C GLU A 128 0.19 -11.23 -13.41
N ASN A 129 -0.69 -10.92 -12.46
CA ASN A 129 -1.93 -10.18 -12.74
C ASN A 129 -1.64 -8.76 -13.25
N VAL A 130 -0.67 -8.05 -12.68
CA VAL A 130 -0.26 -6.73 -13.17
C VAL A 130 0.23 -6.81 -14.61
N LEU A 131 1.10 -7.77 -14.93
CA LEU A 131 1.59 -7.96 -16.30
C LEU A 131 0.45 -8.24 -17.28
N ARG A 132 -0.46 -9.14 -16.91
CA ARG A 132 -1.64 -9.48 -17.73
C ARG A 132 -2.53 -8.28 -18.00
N ILE A 133 -2.81 -7.45 -17.02
CA ILE A 133 -3.64 -6.26 -17.16
C ILE A 133 -2.92 -5.17 -17.96
N ASN A 134 -1.63 -4.98 -17.75
CA ASN A 134 -0.82 -4.04 -18.52
C ASN A 134 -0.85 -4.38 -20.01
N ASP A 135 -0.63 -5.65 -20.34
CA ASP A 135 -0.68 -6.14 -21.73
C ASP A 135 -2.07 -5.93 -22.35
N ALA A 136 -3.13 -6.29 -21.62
CA ALA A 136 -4.51 -6.15 -22.10
C ALA A 136 -4.94 -4.70 -22.34
N LEU A 137 -4.44 -3.74 -21.57
CA LEU A 137 -4.85 -2.33 -21.62
C LEU A 137 -3.85 -1.43 -22.35
N GLY A 138 -2.66 -1.93 -22.69
CA GLY A 138 -1.59 -1.13 -23.29
C GLY A 138 -1.13 0.02 -22.38
N ARG A 139 -1.14 -0.19 -21.05
CA ARG A 139 -0.69 0.79 -20.04
C ARG A 139 0.33 0.18 -19.10
N GLU A 140 1.05 1.01 -18.36
CA GLU A 140 2.02 0.58 -17.37
C GLU A 140 1.51 0.87 -15.95
N CYS A 141 1.06 -0.18 -15.25
CA CYS A 141 0.96 -0.20 -13.80
C CYS A 141 2.22 -0.89 -13.27
N ARG A 142 2.91 -0.28 -12.33
CA ARG A 142 4.12 -0.84 -11.72
C ARG A 142 3.78 -1.76 -10.58
N HIS A 143 4.70 -2.65 -10.24
CA HIS A 143 4.55 -3.57 -9.11
C HIS A 143 5.80 -3.56 -8.25
N GLY A 144 5.61 -3.63 -6.93
CA GLY A 144 6.70 -3.77 -5.97
C GLY A 144 6.31 -4.62 -4.75
N VAL A 145 7.23 -5.44 -4.30
CA VAL A 145 7.07 -6.29 -3.11
C VAL A 145 7.66 -5.58 -1.90
N LEU A 146 6.87 -5.42 -0.84
CA LEU A 146 7.27 -4.80 0.42
C LEU A 146 7.33 -5.83 1.55
N ARG A 147 8.50 -5.98 2.17
CA ARG A 147 8.63 -6.83 3.37
C ARG A 147 8.03 -6.13 4.59
N THR A 148 7.07 -6.78 5.24
CA THR A 148 6.33 -6.25 6.38
C THR A 148 6.47 -7.16 7.60
N ARG A 149 6.12 -6.63 8.78
CA ARG A 149 6.17 -7.34 10.08
C ARG A 149 7.52 -8.00 10.34
N ILE A 150 8.58 -7.29 9.95
CA ILE A 150 9.95 -7.77 10.12
C ILE A 150 10.34 -7.71 11.59
N THR A 151 10.87 -8.82 12.10
CA THR A 151 11.48 -8.92 13.42
C THR A 151 12.96 -9.23 13.27
N VAL A 152 13.73 -8.99 14.34
CA VAL A 152 15.17 -9.34 14.36
C VAL A 152 15.35 -10.83 14.06
N THR A 153 14.52 -11.69 14.65
CA THR A 153 14.59 -13.15 14.47
C THR A 153 14.33 -13.57 13.02
N VAL A 154 13.34 -12.97 12.37
CA VAL A 154 12.96 -13.29 10.97
C VAL A 154 14.11 -13.02 10.01
N ARG A 155 14.90 -11.96 10.21
CA ARG A 155 16.05 -11.62 9.37
C ARG A 155 17.13 -12.69 9.31
N HIS A 156 17.21 -13.56 10.32
CA HIS A 156 18.16 -14.66 10.36
C HIS A 156 17.67 -15.93 9.66
N THR A 157 16.43 -15.96 9.19
CA THR A 157 15.88 -17.14 8.49
C THR A 157 16.43 -17.28 7.07
N GLU A 158 16.51 -18.52 6.60
CA GLU A 158 16.94 -18.84 5.24
C GLU A 158 15.99 -18.22 4.20
N LEU A 159 14.68 -18.32 4.45
CA LEU A 159 13.67 -17.76 3.54
C LEU A 159 13.83 -16.24 3.38
N TYR A 160 14.04 -15.50 4.47
CA TYR A 160 14.26 -14.05 4.39
C TYR A 160 15.42 -13.71 3.45
N ARG A 161 16.53 -14.44 3.54
CA ARG A 161 17.72 -14.22 2.67
C ARG A 161 17.43 -14.55 1.19
N LYS A 162 16.50 -15.49 0.93
CA LYS A 162 16.13 -15.92 -0.42
C LYS A 162 15.09 -15.02 -1.08
N ILE A 163 14.38 -14.16 -0.33
CA ILE A 163 13.33 -13.30 -0.90
C ILE A 163 13.90 -12.41 -2.00
N ARG A 164 15.02 -11.73 -1.77
CA ARG A 164 15.60 -10.82 -2.77
C ARG A 164 15.93 -11.53 -4.08
N PRO A 165 16.74 -12.60 -4.12
CA PRO A 165 17.04 -13.30 -5.38
C PRO A 165 15.78 -13.89 -6.03
N ILE A 166 14.77 -14.31 -5.26
CA ILE A 166 13.51 -14.78 -5.85
C ILE A 166 12.79 -13.62 -6.54
N ILE A 167 12.60 -12.50 -5.87
CA ILE A 167 11.78 -11.39 -6.38
C ILE A 167 12.50 -10.64 -7.50
N GLU A 168 13.76 -10.27 -7.34
CA GLU A 168 14.49 -9.45 -8.31
C GLU A 168 15.05 -10.29 -9.46
N ASP A 169 15.71 -11.41 -9.18
CA ASP A 169 16.45 -12.17 -10.20
C ASP A 169 15.57 -13.20 -10.94
N THR A 170 14.59 -13.81 -10.24
CA THR A 170 13.76 -14.87 -10.83
C THR A 170 12.43 -14.33 -11.35
N VAL A 171 11.75 -13.48 -10.59
CA VAL A 171 10.44 -12.93 -10.95
C VAL A 171 10.57 -11.65 -11.77
N GLY A 172 11.60 -10.83 -11.49
CA GLY A 172 11.88 -9.59 -12.23
C GLY A 172 11.00 -8.41 -11.82
N THR A 173 10.46 -8.42 -10.58
CA THR A 173 9.74 -7.27 -10.05
C THR A 173 10.54 -6.55 -8.97
N TYR A 174 10.15 -5.33 -8.64
CA TYR A 174 10.85 -4.50 -7.66
C TYR A 174 10.67 -5.04 -6.24
N LEU A 175 11.76 -5.14 -5.48
CA LEU A 175 11.72 -5.36 -4.04
C LEU A 175 12.11 -4.08 -3.31
N PHE A 176 11.18 -3.51 -2.56
CA PHE A 176 11.47 -2.32 -1.75
C PHE A 176 12.68 -2.57 -0.83
N ARG A 177 13.60 -1.61 -0.80
CA ARG A 177 14.77 -1.63 0.11
C ARG A 177 14.32 -1.43 1.53
N THR A 178 13.35 -0.54 1.72
CA THR A 178 12.69 -0.29 2.99
C THR A 178 11.90 -1.50 3.44
N GLU A 179 11.91 -1.74 4.75
CA GLU A 179 11.14 -2.79 5.42
C GLU A 179 10.27 -2.16 6.50
N VAL A 180 9.05 -2.69 6.66
CA VAL A 180 8.18 -2.28 7.76
C VAL A 180 8.33 -3.28 8.91
N PHE A 181 8.90 -2.81 10.02
CA PHE A 181 9.10 -3.65 11.21
C PHE A 181 7.81 -3.90 11.96
N GLU A 182 7.73 -5.02 12.66
CA GLU A 182 6.63 -5.27 13.60
C GLU A 182 6.76 -4.33 14.81
N ARG A 183 5.71 -3.53 15.06
CA ARG A 183 5.68 -2.53 16.14
C ARG A 183 4.30 -2.49 16.79
N ASN A 184 4.27 -2.34 18.12
CA ASN A 184 3.01 -2.21 18.85
C ASN A 184 2.24 -0.95 18.44
N VAL A 185 2.91 0.15 18.10
CA VAL A 185 2.28 1.41 17.67
C VAL A 185 1.29 1.22 16.50
N TYR A 186 1.52 0.25 15.62
CA TYR A 186 0.56 -0.02 14.55
C TYR A 186 -0.77 -0.61 15.06
N LYS A 187 -0.75 -1.35 16.19
CA LYS A 187 -1.99 -1.80 16.84
C LYS A 187 -2.77 -0.62 17.43
N ASP A 188 -2.04 0.33 18.02
CA ASP A 188 -2.66 1.52 18.59
C ASP A 188 -3.30 2.38 17.48
N ILE A 189 -2.60 2.58 16.35
CA ILE A 189 -3.15 3.28 15.18
C ILE A 189 -4.44 2.59 14.70
N HIS A 190 -4.43 1.28 14.52
CA HIS A 190 -5.63 0.53 14.12
C HIS A 190 -6.81 0.67 15.09
N ASN A 191 -6.56 1.05 16.34
CA ASN A 191 -7.60 1.35 17.33
C ASN A 191 -8.11 2.80 17.24
N GLY A 192 -7.84 3.54 16.16
CA GLY A 192 -8.42 4.85 15.90
C GLY A 192 -7.74 5.99 16.66
N ILE A 193 -6.42 6.00 16.74
CA ILE A 193 -5.65 7.15 17.28
C ILE A 193 -4.97 7.96 16.17
N GLY A 194 -5.58 8.06 15.01
CA GLY A 194 -5.07 8.80 13.87
C GLY A 194 -3.95 8.07 13.15
N THR A 195 -2.97 8.81 12.64
CA THR A 195 -1.80 8.29 11.92
C THR A 195 -0.53 8.31 12.77
N LEU A 196 0.50 7.61 12.31
CA LEU A 196 1.81 7.60 12.94
C LEU A 196 2.39 9.03 13.13
N GLN A 197 2.07 9.94 12.22
CA GLN A 197 2.55 11.33 12.23
C GLN A 197 1.90 12.20 13.30
N MET A 198 0.77 11.80 13.85
CA MET A 198 0.04 12.55 14.89
C MET A 198 0.50 12.19 16.30
N LEU A 199 1.15 11.04 16.46
CA LEU A 199 1.52 10.54 17.80
C LEU A 199 2.68 11.34 18.42
N GLU A 200 2.74 11.41 19.74
CA GLU A 200 3.89 11.96 20.45
C GLU A 200 5.19 11.24 20.10
N VAL A 201 6.26 12.01 19.89
CA VAL A 201 7.52 11.46 19.38
C VAL A 201 8.28 10.74 20.48
N THR A 202 8.24 9.42 20.45
CA THR A 202 9.18 8.55 21.17
C THR A 202 10.26 8.04 20.22
N GLU A 203 11.32 7.41 20.74
CA GLU A 203 12.36 6.80 19.90
C GLU A 203 11.77 5.73 18.94
N ALA A 204 10.81 4.93 19.41
CA ALA A 204 10.14 3.91 18.61
C ALA A 204 9.30 4.54 17.48
N ILE A 205 8.56 5.62 17.77
CA ILE A 205 7.76 6.35 16.78
C ILE A 205 8.68 7.07 15.78
N ALA A 206 9.76 7.69 16.24
CA ALA A 206 10.74 8.33 15.35
C ALA A 206 11.37 7.33 14.37
N LYS A 207 11.67 6.10 14.82
CA LYS A 207 12.14 5.02 13.93
C LYS A 207 11.07 4.63 12.91
N ALA A 208 9.83 4.43 13.34
CA ALA A 208 8.72 4.07 12.44
C ALA A 208 8.45 5.17 11.41
N ARG A 209 8.47 6.46 11.80
CA ARG A 209 8.32 7.60 10.87
C ARG A 209 9.44 7.66 9.84
N ARG A 210 10.70 7.37 10.24
CA ARG A 210 11.82 7.31 9.26
C ARG A 210 11.65 6.19 8.25
N GLU A 211 11.20 5.00 8.69
CA GLU A 211 10.89 3.88 7.80
C GLU A 211 9.76 4.25 6.83
N THR A 212 8.68 4.85 7.32
CA THR A 212 7.56 5.29 6.48
C THR A 212 8.00 6.35 5.46
N ARG A 213 8.80 7.34 5.88
CA ARG A 213 9.34 8.36 4.97
C ARG A 213 10.19 7.74 3.87
N ALA A 214 11.11 6.84 4.24
CA ALA A 214 11.95 6.14 3.26
C ALA A 214 11.12 5.30 2.28
N LEU A 215 10.05 4.65 2.76
CA LEU A 215 9.13 3.91 1.90
C LEU A 215 8.44 4.84 0.89
N VAL A 216 7.94 5.99 1.33
CA VAL A 216 7.26 6.94 0.44
C VAL A 216 8.25 7.55 -0.57
N GLU A 217 9.49 7.82 -0.18
CA GLU A 217 10.55 8.26 -1.10
C GLU A 217 10.88 7.20 -2.18
N GLU A 218 10.85 5.91 -1.82
CA GLU A 218 10.99 4.83 -2.80
C GLU A 218 9.75 4.73 -3.72
N VAL A 219 8.55 4.91 -3.19
CA VAL A 219 7.30 4.97 -3.97
C VAL A 219 7.36 6.12 -4.98
N ASP A 220 7.71 7.33 -4.53
CA ASP A 220 7.84 8.50 -5.39
C ASP A 220 8.90 8.28 -6.49
N THR A 221 10.02 7.63 -6.16
CA THR A 221 11.07 7.30 -7.12
C THR A 221 10.58 6.31 -8.17
N LEU A 222 9.85 5.27 -7.74
CA LEU A 222 9.25 4.32 -8.67
C LEU A 222 8.27 5.00 -9.62
N LEU A 223 7.43 5.90 -9.12
CA LEU A 223 6.43 6.62 -9.92
C LEU A 223 7.06 7.71 -10.79
N GLY A 224 8.03 8.46 -10.28
CA GLY A 224 8.71 9.56 -11.00
C GLY A 224 9.65 9.10 -12.12
N GLY A 225 10.17 7.88 -12.06
CA GLY A 225 11.00 7.31 -13.12
C GLY A 225 10.26 7.09 -14.46
N ALA A 226 8.93 7.14 -14.50
CA ALA A 226 8.14 7.11 -15.74
C ALA A 226 8.18 8.46 -16.49
N SER A 227 8.18 9.58 -15.76
CA SER A 227 8.21 10.93 -16.37
C SER A 227 9.52 11.27 -17.08
N MET A 228 10.64 10.63 -16.73
CA MET A 228 11.93 10.88 -17.36
C MET A 228 12.16 10.06 -18.63
N ALA A 229 11.47 8.92 -18.81
CA ALA A 229 11.59 8.09 -20.01
C ALA A 229 10.74 8.62 -21.18
N GLU A 230 9.60 9.26 -20.92
CA GLU A 230 8.74 9.85 -21.95
C GLU A 230 9.28 11.17 -22.52
N HIS A 231 10.23 11.84 -21.85
CA HIS A 231 10.85 13.08 -22.34
C HIS A 231 12.20 12.83 -23.04
N ALA A 232 12.64 11.58 -23.16
CA ALA A 232 13.89 11.19 -23.81
C ALA A 232 13.68 10.43 -25.15
N ALA A 233 12.45 10.30 -25.60
CA ALA A 233 12.06 9.74 -26.91
C ALA A 233 11.42 10.82 -27.78
#